data_fd5b9980bb445ae78bfa326368fdf42e
#
_entry.id   fd5b9980bb445ae78bfa326368fdf42e
#
_cell.length_a   1.000
_cell.length_b   1.000
_cell.length_c   1.000
_cell.angle_alpha   90.00
_cell.angle_beta   90.00
_cell.angle_gamma   90.00
#
_symmetry.space_group_name_H-M   'P 1'
#
loop_
_entity.id
_entity.type
_entity.pdbx_description
1 polymer ?
#
loop_
_entity_poly.entity_id
_entity_poly.type
_entity_poly.pdbx_seq_one_letter_code
_entity_poly.pdbx_strand_id
1 'polypeptide(L)'
;MTTPHRFSTGIPALDELLGGGLVPGTLTVVMGATGIGKSQLGLQFANAGQQQEGERGILFDMASRGDGQNHGDYAKRMFEWLLKQRQIDEPCAPDDIWNRERMRSDYFHIFERSGRRVSIRDLEPDQWAEWRVELNRKLDQSIAFFYGNFVHGVRRCVIDGVEPTDRASDSFQFHVFDYIYHQILHKDADWVARDLFRIHFRANEEAVMSHLYDHQQLATMLLYTSHEVLLDELLCRPIESGDELANANTIILMGKVRDGLKMRRALHVAKHRGSACSDEIIPFEITEQGLTLLEG
;
A
#
# COMPACT_ATOMS: atom_id res chain seq x y z
N MET A 1 -21.50 23.00 6.82
CA MET A 1 -20.51 22.37 5.90
C MET A 1 -20.27 21.00 6.46
N THR A 2 -20.61 19.95 5.73
CA THR A 2 -20.30 18.56 6.13
C THR A 2 -18.78 18.40 6.07
N THR A 3 -18.17 17.99 7.17
CA THR A 3 -16.74 17.65 7.21
C THR A 3 -16.50 16.59 6.13
N PRO A 4 -15.52 16.76 5.23
CA PRO A 4 -15.24 15.74 4.21
C PRO A 4 -14.92 14.42 4.91
N HIS A 5 -15.45 13.33 4.37
CA HIS A 5 -15.14 11.98 4.87
C HIS A 5 -13.63 11.76 4.88
N ARG A 6 -13.08 11.25 5.99
CA ARG A 6 -11.68 10.93 6.17
C ARG A 6 -11.52 9.45 6.49
N PHE A 7 -10.45 8.84 6.01
CA PHE A 7 -10.13 7.45 6.32
C PHE A 7 -9.32 7.35 7.60
N SER A 8 -9.86 6.68 8.61
CA SER A 8 -9.13 6.42 9.87
C SER A 8 -7.88 5.56 9.58
N THR A 9 -6.78 5.87 10.25
CA THR A 9 -5.57 5.02 10.21
C THR A 9 -5.73 3.74 11.04
N GLY A 10 -6.81 3.64 11.82
CA GLY A 10 -7.00 2.60 12.82
C GLY A 10 -6.29 2.92 14.16
N ILE A 11 -5.69 4.10 14.26
CA ILE A 11 -5.02 4.59 15.47
C ILE A 11 -5.60 5.97 15.80
N PRO A 12 -6.53 6.06 16.76
CA PRO A 12 -7.27 7.31 17.05
C PRO A 12 -6.36 8.52 17.29
N ALA A 13 -5.28 8.36 18.06
CA ALA A 13 -4.33 9.44 18.29
C ALA A 13 -3.61 9.91 17.03
N LEU A 14 -3.33 9.02 16.07
CA LEU A 14 -2.76 9.40 14.77
C LEU A 14 -3.81 10.10 13.90
N ASP A 15 -5.07 9.66 13.96
CA ASP A 15 -6.17 10.32 13.25
C ASP A 15 -6.36 11.76 13.74
N GLU A 16 -6.25 12.01 15.04
CA GLU A 16 -6.29 13.37 15.62
C GLU A 16 -5.17 14.25 15.07
N LEU A 17 -3.94 13.75 15.01
CA LEU A 17 -2.79 14.45 14.43
C LEU A 17 -2.98 14.78 12.95
N LEU A 18 -3.74 13.95 12.23
CA LEU A 18 -4.08 14.13 10.83
C LEU A 18 -5.40 14.90 10.60
N GLY A 19 -5.96 15.52 11.66
CA GLY A 19 -7.21 16.27 11.56
C GLY A 19 -8.42 15.43 11.21
N GLY A 20 -8.45 14.18 11.70
CA GLY A 20 -9.54 13.20 11.54
C GLY A 20 -9.22 12.04 10.60
N GLY A 21 -7.97 11.89 10.16
CA GLY A 21 -7.51 10.79 9.32
C GLY A 21 -7.03 11.19 7.93
N LEU A 22 -6.90 10.22 7.04
CA LEU A 22 -6.33 10.39 5.70
C LEU A 22 -7.36 10.94 4.71
N VAL A 23 -6.89 11.72 3.73
CA VAL A 23 -7.73 12.33 2.68
C VAL A 23 -8.04 11.28 1.61
N PRO A 24 -9.33 11.12 1.21
CA PRO A 24 -9.70 10.25 0.09
C PRO A 24 -9.03 10.65 -1.24
N GLY A 25 -8.82 9.68 -2.13
CA GLY A 25 -8.23 9.90 -3.44
C GLY A 25 -6.75 10.28 -3.41
N THR A 26 -6.05 10.10 -2.26
CA THR A 26 -4.67 10.56 -2.12
C THR A 26 -3.71 9.46 -1.68
N LEU A 27 -2.43 9.69 -1.93
CA LEU A 27 -1.34 8.82 -1.49
C LEU A 27 -0.83 9.23 -0.11
N THR A 28 -0.79 8.27 0.79
CA THR A 28 -0.04 8.35 2.05
C THR A 28 1.21 7.50 1.95
N VAL A 29 2.37 8.06 2.26
CA VAL A 29 3.64 7.32 2.33
C VAL A 29 4.06 7.18 3.78
N VAL A 30 4.34 5.96 4.20
CA VAL A 30 4.95 5.65 5.49
C VAL A 30 6.36 5.17 5.26
N MET A 31 7.34 5.96 5.67
CA MET A 31 8.76 5.68 5.45
C MET A 31 9.47 5.32 6.76
N GLY A 32 10.38 4.34 6.70
CA GLY A 32 11.22 3.97 7.83
C GLY A 32 11.96 2.66 7.61
N ALA A 33 12.90 2.35 8.49
CA ALA A 33 13.73 1.15 8.41
C ALA A 33 12.91 -0.15 8.53
N THR A 34 13.51 -1.26 8.12
CA THR A 34 12.96 -2.60 8.36
C THR A 34 12.73 -2.83 9.85
N GLY A 35 11.58 -3.44 10.21
CA GLY A 35 11.26 -3.78 11.61
C GLY A 35 10.82 -2.60 12.49
N ILE A 36 10.63 -1.40 11.93
CA ILE A 36 10.17 -0.24 12.71
C ILE A 36 8.67 -0.33 13.06
N GLY A 37 7.84 -1.03 12.27
CA GLY A 37 6.39 -1.19 12.51
C GLY A 37 5.49 -0.78 11.36
N LYS A 38 6.02 -0.46 10.18
CA LYS A 38 5.23 0.00 9.01
C LYS A 38 4.11 -0.98 8.62
N SER A 39 4.43 -2.27 8.50
CA SER A 39 3.43 -3.30 8.11
C SER A 39 2.30 -3.43 9.12
N GLN A 40 2.57 -3.22 10.43
CA GLN A 40 1.53 -3.21 11.45
C GLN A 40 0.62 -1.99 11.33
N LEU A 41 1.19 -0.80 11.06
CA LEU A 41 0.41 0.40 10.76
C LEU A 41 -0.47 0.19 9.51
N GLY A 42 0.09 -0.39 8.44
CA GLY A 42 -0.67 -0.72 7.24
C GLY A 42 -1.84 -1.68 7.50
N LEU A 43 -1.62 -2.71 8.33
CA LEU A 43 -2.67 -3.65 8.72
C LEU A 43 -3.76 -2.99 9.59
N GLN A 44 -3.40 -2.09 10.52
CA GLN A 44 -4.37 -1.32 11.29
C GLN A 44 -5.23 -0.44 10.38
N PHE A 45 -4.59 0.26 9.43
CA PHE A 45 -5.29 1.05 8.42
C PHE A 45 -6.23 0.18 7.56
N ALA A 46 -5.80 -0.97 7.06
CA ALA A 46 -6.63 -1.85 6.26
C ALA A 46 -7.81 -2.43 7.08
N ASN A 47 -7.55 -2.84 8.33
CA ASN A 47 -8.58 -3.40 9.20
C ASN A 47 -9.64 -2.37 9.62
N ALA A 48 -9.27 -1.09 9.78
CA ALA A 48 -10.19 -0.02 10.15
C ALA A 48 -11.35 0.14 9.14
N GLY A 49 -11.14 -0.27 7.88
CA GLY A 49 -12.16 -0.29 6.84
C GLY A 49 -13.38 -1.13 7.20
N GLN A 50 -13.22 -2.21 7.98
CA GLN A 50 -14.34 -3.04 8.41
C GLN A 50 -15.39 -2.24 9.20
N GLN A 51 -14.97 -1.32 10.03
CA GLN A 51 -15.88 -0.50 10.83
C GLN A 51 -16.38 0.72 10.06
N GLN A 52 -15.55 1.31 9.22
CA GLN A 52 -15.82 2.58 8.58
C GLN A 52 -16.55 2.43 7.24
N GLU A 53 -16.18 1.45 6.41
CA GLU A 53 -16.73 1.22 5.06
C GLU A 53 -17.47 -0.13 4.92
N GLY A 54 -17.44 -0.98 5.95
CA GLY A 54 -18.03 -2.32 5.92
C GLY A 54 -17.12 -3.39 5.30
N GLU A 55 -15.97 -2.99 4.73
CA GLU A 55 -15.00 -3.87 4.08
C GLU A 55 -13.59 -3.58 4.59
N ARG A 56 -12.85 -4.64 4.94
CA ARG A 56 -11.41 -4.52 5.18
C ARG A 56 -10.68 -4.13 3.91
N GLY A 57 -9.59 -3.39 4.05
CA GLY A 57 -8.70 -3.08 2.94
C GLY A 57 -7.95 -4.30 2.43
N ILE A 58 -7.14 -4.07 1.39
CA ILE A 58 -6.29 -5.07 0.74
C ILE A 58 -4.81 -4.74 0.93
N LEU A 59 -3.98 -5.79 0.90
CA LEU A 59 -2.53 -5.70 0.98
C LEU A 59 -1.92 -6.24 -0.30
N PHE A 60 -1.13 -5.41 -0.96
CA PHE A 60 -0.34 -5.76 -2.13
C PHE A 60 1.13 -5.77 -1.75
N ASP A 61 1.75 -6.95 -1.76
CA ASP A 61 3.13 -7.15 -1.30
C ASP A 61 4.07 -7.32 -2.47
N MET A 62 5.07 -6.44 -2.54
CA MET A 62 6.13 -6.44 -3.55
C MET A 62 7.48 -6.85 -2.98
N ALA A 63 7.54 -7.38 -1.75
CA ALA A 63 8.78 -7.83 -1.16
C ALA A 63 9.43 -8.92 -2.04
N SER A 64 10.71 -8.78 -2.32
CA SER A 64 11.47 -9.77 -3.10
C SER A 64 11.96 -10.95 -2.26
N ARG A 65 11.94 -10.82 -0.95
CA ARG A 65 12.44 -11.80 0.01
C ARG A 65 11.29 -12.40 0.80
N GLY A 66 11.13 -13.72 0.72
CA GLY A 66 10.09 -14.45 1.44
C GLY A 66 10.26 -14.57 2.96
N ASP A 67 11.34 -14.00 3.52
CA ASP A 67 11.76 -14.21 4.91
C ASP A 67 11.48 -13.04 5.87
N GLY A 68 10.87 -11.96 5.39
CA GLY A 68 10.85 -10.72 6.17
C GLY A 68 9.52 -10.31 6.76
N GLN A 69 8.40 -10.60 6.11
CA GLN A 69 7.14 -9.99 6.54
C GLN A 69 6.01 -11.01 6.56
N ASN A 70 5.63 -11.42 7.75
CA ASN A 70 4.50 -12.30 7.94
C ASN A 70 3.21 -11.49 8.16
N HIS A 71 2.66 -10.90 7.09
CA HIS A 71 1.41 -10.15 7.14
C HIS A 71 0.27 -11.00 7.71
N GLY A 72 0.23 -12.30 7.37
CA GLY A 72 -0.79 -13.22 7.86
C GLY A 72 -0.73 -13.41 9.37
N ASP A 73 0.46 -13.57 9.95
CA ASP A 73 0.61 -13.74 11.40
C ASP A 73 0.28 -12.45 12.15
N TYR A 74 0.67 -11.28 11.60
CA TYR A 74 0.29 -10.00 12.19
C TYR A 74 -1.22 -9.77 12.13
N ALA A 75 -1.86 -9.99 10.98
CA ALA A 75 -3.29 -9.84 10.82
C ALA A 75 -4.09 -10.78 11.74
N LYS A 76 -3.66 -12.04 11.85
CA LYS A 76 -4.27 -13.02 12.75
C LYS A 76 -4.11 -12.61 14.21
N ARG A 77 -2.90 -12.21 14.63
CA ARG A 77 -2.61 -11.86 16.01
C ARG A 77 -3.35 -10.59 16.45
N MET A 78 -3.35 -9.54 15.61
CA MET A 78 -3.89 -8.24 15.95
C MET A 78 -5.42 -8.17 15.83
N PHE A 79 -6.00 -8.90 14.87
CA PHE A 79 -7.40 -8.73 14.46
C PHE A 79 -8.17 -10.03 14.25
N GLU A 80 -7.59 -11.17 14.58
CA GLU A 80 -8.14 -12.50 14.24
C GLU A 80 -8.48 -12.63 12.74
N TRP A 81 -7.74 -11.85 11.91
CA TRP A 81 -7.98 -11.78 10.48
C TRP A 81 -7.13 -12.82 9.74
N LEU A 82 -7.80 -13.83 9.20
CA LEU A 82 -7.19 -14.81 8.31
C LEU A 82 -7.21 -14.25 6.88
N LEU A 83 -6.04 -13.81 6.41
CA LEU A 83 -5.92 -13.21 5.07
C LEU A 83 -6.23 -14.25 3.99
N LYS A 84 -7.22 -13.95 3.14
CA LYS A 84 -7.49 -14.72 1.93
C LYS A 84 -6.47 -14.29 0.87
N GLN A 85 -5.51 -15.16 0.58
CA GLN A 85 -4.46 -14.92 -0.39
C GLN A 85 -4.93 -15.22 -1.82
N ARG A 86 -4.61 -14.31 -2.76
CA ARG A 86 -4.74 -14.56 -4.19
C ARG A 86 -3.49 -15.27 -4.68
N GLN A 87 -3.68 -16.35 -5.45
CA GLN A 87 -2.57 -17.08 -6.07
C GLN A 87 -2.19 -16.45 -7.43
N ILE A 88 -0.89 -16.34 -7.72
CA ILE A 88 -0.36 -15.74 -8.97
C ILE A 88 -0.80 -16.52 -10.21
N ASP A 89 -0.89 -17.84 -10.10
CA ASP A 89 -1.19 -18.73 -11.23
C ASP A 89 -2.69 -19.01 -11.38
N GLU A 90 -3.55 -18.43 -10.55
CA GLU A 90 -4.99 -18.61 -10.62
C GLU A 90 -5.55 -17.83 -11.82
N PRO A 91 -6.05 -18.50 -12.87
CA PRO A 91 -6.63 -17.81 -14.01
C PRO A 91 -7.88 -17.05 -13.55
N CYS A 92 -8.03 -15.82 -14.03
CA CYS A 92 -9.20 -15.00 -13.79
C CYS A 92 -10.04 -14.96 -15.07
N ALA A 93 -11.14 -15.70 -15.09
CA ALA A 93 -12.10 -15.56 -16.18
C ALA A 93 -12.85 -14.22 -16.04
N PRO A 94 -13.27 -13.59 -17.16
CA PRO A 94 -14.05 -12.34 -17.11
C PRO A 94 -15.25 -12.39 -16.17
N ASP A 95 -15.98 -13.50 -16.17
CA ASP A 95 -17.17 -13.68 -15.32
C ASP A 95 -16.83 -13.82 -13.83
N ASP A 96 -15.61 -14.24 -13.50
CA ASP A 96 -15.18 -14.38 -12.11
C ASP A 96 -15.07 -13.03 -11.39
N ILE A 97 -14.81 -11.95 -12.15
CA ILE A 97 -14.69 -10.58 -11.61
C ILE A 97 -15.96 -10.18 -10.84
N TRP A 98 -17.12 -10.59 -11.33
CA TRP A 98 -18.42 -10.23 -10.74
C TRP A 98 -18.83 -11.13 -9.57
N ASN A 99 -18.09 -12.22 -9.36
CA ASN A 99 -18.31 -13.12 -8.25
C ASN A 99 -17.47 -12.73 -7.04
N ARG A 100 -18.11 -12.15 -6.02
CA ARG A 100 -17.44 -11.69 -4.80
C ARG A 100 -16.63 -12.80 -4.10
N GLU A 101 -17.16 -14.03 -4.01
CA GLU A 101 -16.49 -15.12 -3.31
C GLU A 101 -15.19 -15.53 -3.99
N ARG A 102 -15.14 -15.43 -5.34
CA ARG A 102 -13.96 -15.74 -6.14
C ARG A 102 -12.96 -14.60 -6.15
N MET A 103 -13.44 -13.36 -6.31
CA MET A 103 -12.57 -12.21 -6.52
C MET A 103 -12.08 -11.55 -5.23
N ARG A 104 -12.94 -11.51 -4.18
CA ARG A 104 -12.55 -10.87 -2.94
C ARG A 104 -11.40 -11.62 -2.30
N SER A 105 -10.24 -10.99 -2.24
CA SER A 105 -9.02 -11.50 -1.62
C SER A 105 -8.33 -10.37 -0.86
N ASP A 106 -7.72 -10.70 0.28
CA ASP A 106 -7.17 -9.72 1.20
C ASP A 106 -5.71 -9.40 0.90
N TYR A 107 -5.00 -10.36 0.33
CA TYR A 107 -3.56 -10.31 0.17
C TYR A 107 -3.11 -10.87 -1.17
N PHE A 108 -2.20 -10.16 -1.82
CA PHE A 108 -1.55 -10.61 -3.04
C PHE A 108 -0.05 -10.31 -2.99
N HIS A 109 0.78 -11.35 -3.08
CA HIS A 109 2.24 -11.25 -3.16
C HIS A 109 2.70 -11.47 -4.59
N ILE A 110 3.14 -10.38 -5.23
CA ILE A 110 3.46 -10.42 -6.68
C ILE A 110 4.78 -11.15 -6.99
N PHE A 111 5.75 -11.19 -6.06
CA PHE A 111 7.08 -11.78 -6.28
C PHE A 111 7.34 -13.09 -5.53
N GLU A 112 6.30 -13.77 -5.08
CA GLU A 112 6.37 -14.96 -4.20
C GLU A 112 7.40 -16.03 -4.65
N ARG A 113 7.68 -16.13 -5.96
CA ARG A 113 8.62 -17.13 -6.49
C ARG A 113 9.96 -16.56 -6.97
N SER A 114 10.17 -15.25 -6.92
CA SER A 114 11.38 -14.67 -7.52
C SER A 114 12.64 -14.83 -6.66
N GLY A 115 12.51 -14.93 -5.33
CA GLY A 115 13.61 -15.24 -4.37
C GLY A 115 14.91 -14.45 -4.56
N ARG A 116 14.97 -13.58 -5.56
CA ARG A 116 16.16 -12.87 -5.98
C ARG A 116 15.79 -11.41 -6.24
N ARG A 117 16.53 -10.51 -5.60
CA ARG A 117 16.47 -9.09 -5.94
C ARG A 117 16.93 -8.93 -7.39
N VAL A 118 16.04 -8.48 -8.25
CA VAL A 118 16.36 -8.21 -9.65
C VAL A 118 16.49 -6.70 -9.81
N SER A 119 17.71 -6.21 -10.05
CA SER A 119 17.91 -4.86 -10.55
C SER A 119 18.01 -4.90 -12.07
N ILE A 120 17.54 -3.85 -12.72
CA ILE A 120 17.58 -3.73 -14.19
C ILE A 120 19.01 -3.90 -14.73
N ARG A 121 20.02 -3.58 -13.92
CA ARG A 121 21.44 -3.68 -14.28
C ARG A 121 22.01 -5.11 -14.21
N ASP A 122 21.32 -6.02 -13.52
CA ASP A 122 21.80 -7.38 -13.28
C ASP A 122 21.30 -8.40 -14.33
N LEU A 123 20.52 -7.96 -15.32
CA LEU A 123 19.91 -8.82 -16.33
C LEU A 123 20.60 -8.67 -17.68
N GLU A 124 20.99 -9.82 -18.26
CA GLU A 124 21.38 -9.91 -19.68
C GLU A 124 20.15 -9.64 -20.59
N PRO A 125 20.34 -9.17 -21.84
CA PRO A 125 19.23 -8.79 -22.75
C PRO A 125 18.16 -9.86 -22.93
N ASP A 126 18.55 -11.14 -23.01
CA ASP A 126 17.60 -12.26 -23.19
C ASP A 126 16.81 -12.51 -21.91
N GLN A 127 17.46 -12.46 -20.74
CA GLN A 127 16.82 -12.56 -19.44
C GLN A 127 15.84 -11.40 -19.22
N TRP A 128 16.19 -10.21 -19.70
CA TRP A 128 15.31 -9.05 -19.69
C TRP A 128 14.03 -9.27 -20.51
N ALA A 129 14.13 -9.89 -21.68
CA ALA A 129 12.97 -10.18 -22.52
C ALA A 129 12.00 -11.18 -21.85
N GLU A 130 12.53 -12.29 -21.32
CA GLU A 130 11.74 -13.27 -20.57
C GLU A 130 11.08 -12.65 -19.34
N TRP A 131 11.83 -11.86 -18.61
CA TRP A 131 11.34 -11.19 -17.42
C TRP A 131 10.23 -10.16 -17.71
N ARG A 132 10.30 -9.44 -18.84
CA ARG A 132 9.22 -8.54 -19.29
C ARG A 132 7.90 -9.27 -19.55
N VAL A 133 7.97 -10.47 -20.12
CA VAL A 133 6.76 -11.29 -20.36
C VAL A 133 6.14 -11.70 -19.02
N GLU A 134 6.96 -12.16 -18.09
CA GLU A 134 6.48 -12.52 -16.75
C GLU A 134 5.91 -11.31 -16.02
N LEU A 135 6.57 -10.15 -16.13
CA LEU A 135 6.07 -8.91 -15.55
C LEU A 135 4.69 -8.52 -16.08
N ASN A 136 4.50 -8.55 -17.40
CA ASN A 136 3.20 -8.22 -17.98
C ASN A 136 2.10 -9.14 -17.44
N ARG A 137 2.39 -10.45 -17.32
CA ARG A 137 1.43 -11.39 -16.69
C ARG A 137 1.13 -11.02 -15.25
N LYS A 138 2.14 -10.64 -14.47
CA LYS A 138 1.97 -10.20 -13.06
C LYS A 138 1.17 -8.89 -12.97
N LEU A 139 1.38 -7.96 -13.90
CA LEU A 139 0.60 -6.73 -13.96
C LEU A 139 -0.87 -7.02 -14.31
N ASP A 140 -1.16 -7.93 -15.23
CA ASP A 140 -2.53 -8.35 -15.54
C ASP A 140 -3.23 -8.94 -14.28
N GLN A 141 -2.53 -9.76 -13.51
CA GLN A 141 -3.04 -10.28 -12.23
C GLN A 141 -3.23 -9.18 -11.19
N SER A 142 -2.36 -8.17 -11.18
CA SER A 142 -2.50 -7.01 -10.30
C SER A 142 -3.74 -6.18 -10.65
N ILE A 143 -3.98 -5.93 -11.95
CA ILE A 143 -5.20 -5.24 -12.39
C ILE A 143 -6.44 -6.00 -11.92
N ALA A 144 -6.49 -7.33 -12.12
CA ALA A 144 -7.59 -8.16 -11.67
C ALA A 144 -7.78 -8.13 -10.15
N PHE A 145 -6.68 -8.16 -9.38
CA PHE A 145 -6.72 -8.08 -7.92
C PHE A 145 -7.31 -6.75 -7.42
N PHE A 146 -6.82 -5.62 -7.92
CA PHE A 146 -7.29 -4.31 -7.50
C PHE A 146 -8.73 -4.07 -7.96
N TYR A 147 -9.00 -4.22 -9.26
CA TYR A 147 -10.32 -3.97 -9.83
C TYR A 147 -11.39 -4.86 -9.19
N GLY A 148 -11.12 -6.17 -9.09
CA GLY A 148 -12.06 -7.11 -8.50
C GLY A 148 -12.38 -6.81 -7.03
N ASN A 149 -11.43 -6.32 -6.24
CA ASN A 149 -11.68 -5.90 -4.87
C ASN A 149 -12.49 -4.57 -4.82
N PHE A 150 -12.15 -3.60 -5.66
CA PHE A 150 -12.81 -2.29 -5.65
C PHE A 150 -14.27 -2.34 -6.09
N VAL A 151 -14.60 -3.13 -7.11
CA VAL A 151 -16.00 -3.33 -7.53
C VAL A 151 -16.83 -4.03 -6.44
N HIS A 152 -16.18 -4.74 -5.53
CA HIS A 152 -16.84 -5.38 -4.38
C HIS A 152 -16.77 -4.56 -3.08
N GLY A 153 -16.49 -3.27 -3.17
CA GLY A 153 -16.66 -2.34 -2.07
C GLY A 153 -15.40 -2.01 -1.27
N VAL A 154 -14.24 -2.63 -1.56
CA VAL A 154 -12.97 -2.26 -0.91
C VAL A 154 -12.62 -0.82 -1.28
N ARG A 155 -12.18 -0.05 -0.27
CA ARG A 155 -11.78 1.36 -0.44
C ARG A 155 -10.36 1.66 0.04
N ARG A 156 -9.70 0.70 0.68
CA ARG A 156 -8.36 0.86 1.26
C ARG A 156 -7.38 -0.10 0.63
N CYS A 157 -6.22 0.43 0.26
CA CYS A 157 -5.13 -0.34 -0.30
C CYS A 157 -3.82 -0.04 0.44
N VAL A 158 -3.14 -1.08 0.89
CA VAL A 158 -1.78 -1.02 1.42
C VAL A 158 -0.85 -1.65 0.40
N ILE A 159 0.19 -0.93 0.02
CA ILE A 159 1.26 -1.42 -0.84
C ILE A 159 2.52 -1.51 0.00
N ASP A 160 3.05 -2.71 0.19
CA ASP A 160 4.24 -2.98 0.99
C ASP A 160 5.35 -3.60 0.14
N GLY A 161 6.57 -3.61 0.66
CA GLY A 161 7.70 -4.31 0.05
C GLY A 161 8.51 -3.48 -0.95
N VAL A 162 8.34 -2.16 -1.02
CA VAL A 162 9.29 -1.31 -1.74
C VAL A 162 10.58 -1.23 -0.93
N GLU A 163 11.63 -1.83 -1.47
CA GLU A 163 12.95 -1.86 -0.86
C GLU A 163 13.77 -0.64 -1.25
N PRO A 164 14.67 -0.16 -0.35
CA PRO A 164 15.50 0.99 -0.64
C PRO A 164 16.52 0.66 -1.73
N THR A 165 16.74 1.61 -2.61
CA THR A 165 17.77 1.60 -3.64
C THR A 165 18.52 2.93 -3.60
N ASP A 166 19.75 2.97 -4.12
CA ASP A 166 20.52 4.22 -4.20
C ASP A 166 19.82 5.27 -5.05
N ARG A 167 19.07 4.81 -6.06
CA ARG A 167 18.20 5.65 -6.88
C ARG A 167 16.85 4.97 -7.07
N ALA A 168 15.78 5.72 -6.93
CA ALA A 168 14.41 5.21 -7.16
C ALA A 168 14.27 4.60 -8.57
N SER A 169 14.91 5.18 -9.59
CA SER A 169 14.94 4.67 -10.96
C SER A 169 15.58 3.28 -11.11
N ASP A 170 16.36 2.82 -10.15
CA ASP A 170 16.98 1.50 -10.17
C ASP A 170 16.11 0.43 -9.51
N SER A 171 15.04 0.86 -8.81
CA SER A 171 14.08 -0.04 -8.16
C SER A 171 13.01 -0.50 -9.12
N PHE A 172 12.99 -1.80 -9.36
CA PHE A 172 11.92 -2.40 -10.14
C PHE A 172 10.56 -2.34 -9.41
N GLN A 173 10.55 -2.54 -8.11
CA GLN A 173 9.34 -2.44 -7.28
C GLN A 173 8.73 -1.04 -7.38
N PHE A 174 9.57 -0.01 -7.49
CA PHE A 174 9.12 1.35 -7.67
C PHE A 174 8.42 1.57 -9.03
N HIS A 175 8.95 0.99 -10.12
CA HIS A 175 8.29 1.02 -11.43
C HIS A 175 6.94 0.29 -11.43
N VAL A 176 6.83 -0.84 -10.72
CA VAL A 176 5.56 -1.55 -10.55
C VAL A 176 4.58 -0.70 -9.75
N PHE A 177 5.04 -0.07 -8.66
CA PHE A 177 4.23 0.85 -7.87
C PHE A 177 3.73 2.03 -8.72
N ASP A 178 4.61 2.67 -9.47
CA ASP A 178 4.27 3.80 -10.35
C ASP A 178 3.18 3.41 -11.37
N TYR A 179 3.34 2.26 -12.01
CA TYR A 179 2.30 1.72 -12.90
C TYR A 179 0.96 1.51 -12.18
N ILE A 180 0.96 0.84 -11.02
CA ILE A 180 -0.25 0.56 -10.25
C ILE A 180 -0.91 1.87 -9.82
N TYR A 181 -0.13 2.81 -9.32
CA TYR A 181 -0.62 4.09 -8.84
C TYR A 181 -1.29 4.91 -9.94
N HIS A 182 -0.63 5.05 -11.09
CA HIS A 182 -1.12 5.89 -12.19
C HIS A 182 -2.10 5.18 -13.11
N GLN A 183 -2.03 3.86 -13.30
CA GLN A 183 -2.87 3.14 -14.25
C GLN A 183 -4.04 2.39 -13.61
N ILE A 184 -4.04 2.22 -12.29
CA ILE A 184 -5.11 1.49 -11.58
C ILE A 184 -5.75 2.38 -10.52
N LEU A 185 -4.96 2.91 -9.57
CA LEU A 185 -5.48 3.61 -8.40
C LEU A 185 -5.97 5.04 -8.68
N HIS A 186 -5.47 5.66 -9.75
CA HIS A 186 -5.82 7.03 -10.18
C HIS A 186 -6.51 7.06 -11.54
N LYS A 187 -7.16 5.95 -11.93
CA LYS A 187 -7.94 5.87 -13.16
C LYS A 187 -9.42 5.60 -12.86
N ASP A 188 -10.27 6.10 -13.73
CA ASP A 188 -11.69 5.78 -13.70
C ASP A 188 -11.92 4.28 -13.86
N ALA A 189 -12.90 3.73 -13.16
CA ALA A 189 -13.16 2.29 -13.12
C ALA A 189 -13.38 1.67 -14.51
N ASP A 190 -14.00 2.39 -15.44
CA ASP A 190 -14.23 1.91 -16.81
C ASP A 190 -12.93 1.82 -17.63
N TRP A 191 -11.95 2.71 -17.38
CA TRP A 191 -10.62 2.62 -18.01
C TRP A 191 -9.85 1.40 -17.50
N VAL A 192 -9.84 1.16 -16.19
CA VAL A 192 -9.22 -0.02 -15.60
C VAL A 192 -9.89 -1.30 -16.13
N ALA A 193 -11.22 -1.28 -16.27
CA ALA A 193 -11.98 -2.38 -16.85
C ALA A 193 -11.58 -2.67 -18.31
N ARG A 194 -11.33 -1.63 -19.13
CA ARG A 194 -10.88 -1.80 -20.52
C ARG A 194 -9.54 -2.53 -20.59
N ASP A 195 -8.61 -2.18 -19.71
CA ASP A 195 -7.31 -2.84 -19.61
C ASP A 195 -7.45 -4.29 -19.13
N LEU A 196 -8.37 -4.56 -18.20
CA LEU A 196 -8.63 -5.89 -17.67
C LEU A 196 -9.30 -6.81 -18.69
N PHE A 197 -10.42 -6.35 -19.27
CA PHE A 197 -11.26 -7.17 -20.16
C PHE A 197 -10.77 -7.19 -21.61
N ARG A 198 -10.03 -6.18 -22.06
CA ARG A 198 -9.46 -6.09 -23.41
C ARG A 198 -10.51 -6.38 -24.50
N ILE A 199 -10.31 -7.46 -25.27
CA ILE A 199 -11.24 -7.88 -26.34
C ILE A 199 -12.64 -8.27 -25.81
N HIS A 200 -12.74 -8.64 -24.53
CA HIS A 200 -14.00 -9.02 -23.87
C HIS A 200 -14.74 -7.83 -23.25
N PHE A 201 -14.20 -6.60 -23.34
CA PHE A 201 -14.80 -5.42 -22.70
C PHE A 201 -16.24 -5.19 -23.15
N ARG A 202 -16.54 -5.27 -24.46
CA ARG A 202 -17.89 -5.05 -24.99
C ARG A 202 -18.92 -6.04 -24.43
N ALA A 203 -18.52 -7.28 -24.21
CA ALA A 203 -19.39 -8.30 -23.63
C ALA A 203 -19.67 -8.06 -22.14
N ASN A 204 -18.79 -7.31 -21.45
CA ASN A 204 -18.88 -7.01 -20.02
C ASN A 204 -19.31 -5.55 -19.74
N GLU A 205 -19.56 -4.73 -20.77
CA GLU A 205 -19.78 -3.28 -20.63
C GLU A 205 -20.94 -2.95 -19.68
N GLU A 206 -22.07 -3.67 -19.78
CA GLU A 206 -23.23 -3.46 -18.89
C GLU A 206 -22.88 -3.77 -17.43
N ALA A 207 -22.15 -4.87 -17.18
CA ALA A 207 -21.70 -5.24 -15.86
C ALA A 207 -20.68 -4.23 -15.30
N VAL A 208 -19.74 -3.74 -16.13
CA VAL A 208 -18.79 -2.68 -15.75
C VAL A 208 -19.55 -1.43 -15.31
N MET A 209 -20.52 -0.97 -16.11
CA MET A 209 -21.27 0.25 -15.81
C MET A 209 -22.16 0.13 -14.57
N SER A 210 -22.56 -1.09 -14.20
CA SER A 210 -23.35 -1.34 -12.99
C SER A 210 -22.48 -1.47 -11.71
N HIS A 211 -21.16 -1.62 -11.84
CA HIS A 211 -20.22 -1.83 -10.73
C HIS A 211 -19.10 -0.77 -10.68
N LEU A 212 -19.39 0.45 -11.16
CA LEU A 212 -18.41 1.53 -11.09
C LEU A 212 -18.06 1.89 -9.64
N TYR A 213 -16.78 2.09 -9.39
CA TYR A 213 -16.28 2.70 -8.17
C TYR A 213 -15.63 4.05 -8.49
N ASP A 214 -15.61 4.94 -7.52
CA ASP A 214 -14.95 6.24 -7.64
C ASP A 214 -13.52 6.13 -7.08
N HIS A 215 -12.51 6.27 -7.93
CA HIS A 215 -11.10 6.24 -7.52
C HIS A 215 -10.75 7.36 -6.54
N GLN A 216 -11.49 8.50 -6.55
CA GLN A 216 -11.33 9.58 -5.59
C GLN A 216 -11.82 9.22 -4.19
N GLN A 217 -12.51 8.09 -4.03
CA GLN A 217 -12.94 7.52 -2.76
C GLN A 217 -12.08 6.33 -2.34
N LEU A 218 -10.92 6.12 -2.95
CA LEU A 218 -9.93 5.16 -2.49
C LEU A 218 -8.91 5.83 -1.58
N ALA A 219 -8.34 5.07 -0.66
CA ALA A 219 -7.21 5.52 0.16
C ALA A 219 -6.04 4.56 -0.01
N THR A 220 -4.91 5.08 -0.42
CA THR A 220 -3.69 4.32 -0.70
C THR A 220 -2.61 4.64 0.32
N MET A 221 -2.06 3.59 0.94
CA MET A 221 -0.91 3.69 1.85
C MET A 221 0.27 2.91 1.28
N LEU A 222 1.35 3.61 0.93
CA LEU A 222 2.62 3.02 0.50
C LEU A 222 3.56 2.90 1.69
N LEU A 223 4.03 1.69 1.96
CA LEU A 223 5.04 1.41 2.97
C LEU A 223 6.41 1.35 2.31
N TYR A 224 7.18 2.42 2.47
CA TYR A 224 8.50 2.57 1.87
C TYR A 224 9.59 2.22 2.89
N THR A 225 10.45 1.26 2.57
CA THR A 225 11.56 0.90 3.44
C THR A 225 12.76 1.79 3.13
N SER A 226 13.35 2.38 4.17
CA SER A 226 14.56 3.18 4.08
C SER A 226 15.75 2.48 4.71
N HIS A 227 16.97 2.96 4.43
CA HIS A 227 18.19 2.50 5.10
C HIS A 227 18.38 3.18 6.45
N GLU A 228 17.85 4.39 6.61
CA GLU A 228 17.99 5.20 7.80
C GLU A 228 17.20 4.60 8.97
N VAL A 229 17.86 4.37 10.08
CA VAL A 229 17.28 3.81 11.31
C VAL A 229 16.84 4.93 12.27
N LEU A 230 17.62 6.02 12.29
CA LEU A 230 17.33 7.17 13.14
C LEU A 230 16.30 8.08 12.45
N LEU A 231 15.38 8.59 13.25
CA LEU A 231 14.35 9.52 12.73
C LEU A 231 14.99 10.83 12.26
N ASP A 232 16.01 11.32 12.94
CA ASP A 232 16.75 12.53 12.56
C ASP A 232 17.39 12.42 11.18
N GLU A 233 17.89 11.23 10.82
CA GLU A 233 18.45 10.98 9.48
C GLU A 233 17.37 11.05 8.40
N LEU A 234 16.18 10.51 8.68
CA LEU A 234 15.03 10.59 7.78
C LEU A 234 14.54 12.02 7.59
N LEU A 235 14.51 12.82 8.67
CA LEU A 235 14.11 14.23 8.63
C LEU A 235 15.08 15.09 7.80
N CYS A 236 16.37 14.75 7.82
CA CYS A 236 17.40 15.45 7.05
C CYS A 236 17.49 15.00 5.59
N ARG A 237 16.80 13.93 5.19
CA ARG A 237 16.86 13.41 3.84
C ARG A 237 16.18 14.36 2.85
N PRO A 238 16.89 14.83 1.79
CA PRO A 238 16.26 15.65 0.77
C PRO A 238 15.23 14.84 -0.03
N ILE A 239 14.08 15.44 -0.29
CA ILE A 239 13.11 14.90 -1.26
C ILE A 239 13.62 15.32 -2.63
N GLU A 240 14.10 14.36 -3.42
CA GLU A 240 14.60 14.62 -4.77
C GLU A 240 13.43 14.95 -5.73
N SER A 241 13.69 15.79 -6.72
CA SER A 241 12.71 16.08 -7.77
C SER A 241 12.46 14.83 -8.61
N GLY A 242 11.19 14.46 -8.78
CA GLY A 242 10.78 13.20 -9.45
C GLY A 242 10.61 12.01 -8.50
N ASP A 243 10.80 12.22 -7.19
CA ASP A 243 10.43 11.25 -6.18
C ASP A 243 8.89 11.24 -6.00
N GLU A 244 8.28 10.05 -6.02
CA GLU A 244 6.84 9.90 -5.73
C GLU A 244 6.45 10.44 -4.35
N LEU A 245 7.42 10.51 -3.43
CA LEU A 245 7.26 11.19 -2.14
C LEU A 245 6.86 12.66 -2.30
N ALA A 246 7.32 13.33 -3.37
CA ALA A 246 6.93 14.71 -3.65
C ALA A 246 5.43 14.83 -3.94
N ASN A 247 4.83 13.81 -4.56
CA ASN A 247 3.41 13.76 -4.94
C ASN A 247 2.51 13.30 -3.79
N ALA A 248 3.06 12.63 -2.77
CA ALA A 248 2.29 12.18 -1.62
C ALA A 248 1.54 13.33 -0.95
N ASN A 249 0.29 13.10 -0.58
CA ASN A 249 -0.51 14.03 0.23
C ASN A 249 -0.06 14.01 1.69
N THR A 250 0.24 12.82 2.20
CA THR A 250 0.69 12.61 3.57
C THR A 250 2.00 11.81 3.58
N ILE A 251 2.96 12.25 4.38
CA ILE A 251 4.23 11.55 4.62
C ILE A 251 4.39 11.37 6.12
N ILE A 252 4.49 10.11 6.56
CA ILE A 252 4.75 9.71 7.94
C ILE A 252 6.13 9.07 7.98
N LEU A 253 7.04 9.65 8.76
CA LEU A 253 8.37 9.12 8.99
C LEU A 253 8.38 8.31 10.29
N MET A 254 8.90 7.10 10.26
CA MET A 254 9.00 6.22 11.42
C MET A 254 10.47 5.83 11.64
N GLY A 255 11.00 6.14 12.80
CA GLY A 255 12.41 5.88 13.11
C GLY A 255 12.64 5.63 14.59
N LYS A 256 13.90 5.53 14.96
CA LYS A 256 14.33 5.49 16.37
C LYS A 256 14.86 6.86 16.78
N VAL A 257 14.54 7.27 17.99
CA VAL A 257 15.09 8.45 18.65
C VAL A 257 15.85 8.03 19.87
N ARG A 258 16.90 8.77 20.22
CA ARG A 258 17.70 8.52 21.42
C ARG A 258 17.05 9.23 22.61
N ASP A 259 16.79 8.46 23.65
CA ASP A 259 16.30 8.95 24.93
C ASP A 259 17.29 8.51 26.05
N GLY A 260 18.26 9.37 26.35
CA GLY A 260 19.35 9.05 27.24
C GLY A 260 20.20 7.88 26.73
N LEU A 261 20.17 6.75 27.45
CA LEU A 261 20.85 5.49 27.08
C LEU A 261 19.94 4.49 26.38
N LYS A 262 18.70 4.86 26.07
CA LYS A 262 17.71 3.99 25.42
C LYS A 262 17.40 4.49 24.02
N MET A 263 16.98 3.57 23.17
CA MET A 263 16.42 3.88 21.86
C MET A 263 14.91 3.64 21.93
N ARG A 264 14.11 4.65 21.59
CA ARG A 264 12.64 4.54 21.46
C ARG A 264 12.23 4.63 20.01
N ARG A 265 11.10 4.02 19.68
CA ARG A 265 10.46 4.23 18.39
C ARG A 265 9.67 5.53 18.45
N ALA A 266 9.74 6.29 17.36
CA ALA A 266 8.95 7.50 17.22
C ALA A 266 8.53 7.69 15.77
N LEU A 267 7.46 8.46 15.58
CA LEU A 267 7.01 8.89 14.27
C LEU A 267 6.88 10.42 14.21
N HIS A 268 6.93 10.94 13.01
CA HIS A 268 6.70 12.35 12.71
C HIS A 268 5.87 12.46 11.42
N VAL A 269 4.86 13.34 11.41
CA VAL A 269 4.08 13.66 10.22
C VAL A 269 4.79 14.77 9.46
N ALA A 270 5.68 14.40 8.54
CA ALA A 270 6.51 15.35 7.81
C ALA A 270 5.73 16.19 6.79
N LYS A 271 4.57 15.69 6.35
CA LYS A 271 3.70 16.37 5.39
C LYS A 271 2.27 15.87 5.55
N HIS A 272 1.33 16.79 5.58
CA HIS A 272 -0.10 16.47 5.46
C HIS A 272 -0.83 17.63 4.80
N ARG A 273 -1.36 17.41 3.59
CA ARG A 273 -2.13 18.42 2.86
C ARG A 273 -3.61 18.29 3.22
N GLY A 274 -4.26 19.42 3.54
CA GLY A 274 -5.70 19.46 3.77
C GLY A 274 -6.12 19.60 5.23
N SER A 275 -5.18 19.62 6.19
CA SER A 275 -5.37 20.04 7.56
C SER A 275 -4.04 20.50 8.17
N ALA A 276 -4.11 21.24 9.28
CA ALA A 276 -2.94 21.44 10.11
C ALA A 276 -2.49 20.09 10.67
N CYS A 277 -1.19 19.86 10.73
CA CYS A 277 -0.59 18.73 11.41
C CYS A 277 0.38 19.23 12.47
N SER A 278 0.62 18.40 13.50
CA SER A 278 1.61 18.71 14.52
C SER A 278 3.02 18.49 13.97
N ASP A 279 3.95 19.41 14.29
CA ASP A 279 5.38 19.26 14.00
C ASP A 279 6.12 18.43 15.06
N GLU A 280 5.38 17.75 15.97
CA GLU A 280 5.95 16.99 17.06
C GLU A 280 6.48 15.63 16.61
N ILE A 281 7.51 15.16 17.31
CA ILE A 281 7.99 13.78 17.24
C ILE A 281 7.28 12.99 18.33
N ILE A 282 6.50 12.00 17.94
CA ILE A 282 5.61 11.28 18.83
C ILE A 282 6.13 9.86 19.07
N PRO A 283 6.44 9.50 20.33
CA PRO A 283 6.86 8.16 20.64
C PRO A 283 5.71 7.16 20.44
N PHE A 284 6.06 5.94 20.06
CA PHE A 284 5.11 4.84 19.95
C PHE A 284 5.70 3.52 20.40
N GLU A 285 4.83 2.60 20.73
CA GLU A 285 5.18 1.21 21.00
C GLU A 285 4.42 0.25 20.08
N ILE A 286 4.96 -0.96 19.97
CA ILE A 286 4.35 -2.07 19.23
C ILE A 286 3.95 -3.11 20.27
N THR A 287 2.65 -3.33 20.38
CA THR A 287 2.04 -4.32 21.28
C THR A 287 1.47 -5.51 20.49
N GLU A 288 0.85 -6.44 21.18
CA GLU A 288 0.09 -7.51 20.55
C GLU A 288 -1.11 -6.99 19.75
N GLN A 289 -1.63 -5.83 20.12
CA GLN A 289 -2.77 -5.16 19.47
C GLN A 289 -2.35 -4.24 18.32
N GLY A 290 -1.05 -4.10 18.05
CA GLY A 290 -0.49 -3.26 17.00
C GLY A 290 0.28 -2.07 17.55
N LEU A 291 0.37 -1.02 16.72
CA LEU A 291 1.05 0.22 17.03
C LEU A 291 0.14 1.14 17.84
N THR A 292 0.67 1.69 18.92
CA THR A 292 -0.02 2.65 19.79
C THR A 292 0.89 3.85 20.03
N LEU A 293 0.36 5.07 19.85
CA LEU A 293 1.08 6.30 20.18
C LEU A 293 1.10 6.48 21.69
N LEU A 294 2.21 6.98 22.20
CA LEU A 294 2.37 7.28 23.60
C LEU A 294 2.18 8.79 23.82
N GLU A 295 1.56 9.15 24.92
CA GLU A 295 1.50 10.54 25.36
C GLU A 295 2.92 11.03 25.67
N GLY A 296 3.25 12.22 25.18
CA GLY A 296 4.56 12.86 25.35
C GLY A 296 4.76 13.43 26.76
#